data_56bf7c4097052a24734b4227a3320cd5
#
_entry.id   56bf7c4097052a24734b4227a3320cd5
#
_cell.length_a   1.000
_cell.length_b   1.000
_cell.length_c   1.000
_cell.angle_alpha   90.00
_cell.angle_beta   90.00
_cell.angle_gamma   90.00
#
_symmetry.space_group_name_H-M   'P 1'
#
loop_
_entity.id
_entity.type
_entity.pdbx_description
1 polymer ?
#
loop_
_entity_poly.entity_id
_entity_poly.type
_entity_poly.pdbx_seq_one_letter_code
_entity_poly.pdbx_strand_id
1 'polypeptide(L)'
;PVPFLVDLGVMNKEGRIITQKYDKFRQINRFLEFIQDILPKLDQQKEVTILDFGCGKSYLTFAMYYYLRELKGYDVNIIGLDLKTDVIEKCNGLAVKYGYEKLHFYQGDIADYEGVSSVDMVVTLHACDTATDYALAKAVEWGAKVILSVPCCQHEVNRQIKNDTLEPILKYGILKERMS
;
A
#
# COMPACT_ATOMS: atom_id res chain seq x y z
N PRO A 1 -23.31 -2.88 2.80
CA PRO A 1 -22.16 -3.28 1.97
C PRO A 1 -21.16 -2.11 1.86
N VAL A 2 -19.88 -2.45 1.83
CA VAL A 2 -18.79 -1.46 1.71
C VAL A 2 -18.55 -1.18 0.24
N PRO A 3 -18.73 0.07 -0.26
CA PRO A 3 -18.75 0.37 -1.69
C PRO A 3 -17.49 -0.10 -2.45
N PHE A 4 -16.30 0.18 -1.93
CA PHE A 4 -15.06 -0.22 -2.60
C PHE A 4 -14.89 -1.75 -2.65
N LEU A 5 -15.36 -2.52 -1.66
CA LEU A 5 -15.32 -3.98 -1.69
C LEU A 5 -16.28 -4.56 -2.73
N VAL A 6 -17.40 -3.89 -2.95
CA VAL A 6 -18.37 -4.29 -4.01
C VAL A 6 -17.77 -4.04 -5.38
N ASP A 7 -17.19 -2.87 -5.62
CA ASP A 7 -16.56 -2.54 -6.91
C ASP A 7 -15.32 -3.40 -7.21
N LEU A 8 -14.60 -3.83 -6.18
CA LEU A 8 -13.50 -4.81 -6.30
C LEU A 8 -14.00 -6.24 -6.59
N GLY A 9 -15.31 -6.49 -6.50
CA GLY A 9 -15.86 -7.83 -6.59
C GLY A 9 -15.45 -8.76 -5.43
N VAL A 10 -15.10 -8.20 -4.28
CA VAL A 10 -14.80 -8.94 -3.05
C VAL A 10 -16.07 -9.18 -2.24
N MET A 11 -17.01 -8.24 -2.31
CA MET A 11 -18.30 -8.27 -1.65
C MET A 11 -19.43 -8.13 -2.68
N ASN A 12 -20.56 -8.77 -2.46
CA ASN A 12 -21.75 -8.55 -3.28
C ASN A 12 -22.59 -7.37 -2.74
N LYS A 13 -23.64 -7.00 -3.47
CA LYS A 13 -24.53 -5.88 -3.09
C LYS A 13 -25.32 -6.14 -1.79
N GLU A 14 -25.43 -7.39 -1.39
CA GLU A 14 -26.07 -7.82 -0.13
C GLU A 14 -25.09 -7.84 1.05
N GLY A 15 -23.81 -7.47 0.85
CA GLY A 15 -22.79 -7.43 1.89
C GLY A 15 -22.10 -8.78 2.17
N ARG A 16 -22.30 -9.79 1.34
CA ARG A 16 -21.67 -11.12 1.50
C ARG A 16 -20.36 -11.17 0.75
N ILE A 17 -19.35 -11.83 1.34
CA ILE A 17 -18.06 -12.03 0.70
C ILE A 17 -18.17 -13.08 -0.40
N ILE A 18 -17.60 -12.78 -1.56
CA ILE A 18 -17.57 -13.67 -2.73
C ILE A 18 -16.47 -14.72 -2.51
N THR A 19 -16.83 -16.00 -2.52
CA THR A 19 -15.94 -17.12 -2.18
C THR A 19 -14.63 -17.11 -2.96
N GLN A 20 -14.69 -16.85 -4.28
CA GLN A 20 -13.51 -16.79 -5.15
C GLN A 20 -12.56 -15.61 -4.84
N LYS A 21 -13.01 -14.67 -4.02
CA LYS A 21 -12.23 -13.48 -3.59
C LYS A 21 -11.89 -13.49 -2.10
N TYR A 22 -12.10 -14.62 -1.44
CA TYR A 22 -11.87 -14.74 0.00
C TYR A 22 -10.40 -14.48 0.39
N ASP A 23 -9.44 -14.89 -0.44
CA ASP A 23 -8.03 -14.61 -0.19
C ASP A 23 -7.72 -13.10 -0.23
N LYS A 24 -8.34 -12.37 -1.18
CA LYS A 24 -8.22 -10.91 -1.22
C LYS A 24 -8.85 -10.25 0.01
N PHE A 25 -10.00 -10.74 0.44
CA PHE A 25 -10.64 -10.28 1.68
C PHE A 25 -9.74 -10.51 2.90
N ARG A 26 -9.13 -11.71 3.03
CA ARG A 26 -8.17 -11.99 4.10
C ARG A 26 -6.95 -11.08 4.06
N GLN A 27 -6.41 -10.81 2.87
CA GLN A 27 -5.29 -9.91 2.69
C GLN A 27 -5.62 -8.49 3.19
N ILE A 28 -6.81 -7.98 2.86
CA ILE A 28 -7.29 -6.68 3.34
C ILE A 28 -7.39 -6.69 4.87
N ASN A 29 -8.03 -7.70 5.47
CA ASN A 29 -8.17 -7.77 6.93
C ASN A 29 -6.81 -7.86 7.62
N ARG A 30 -5.88 -8.66 7.09
CA ARG A 30 -4.53 -8.76 7.65
C ARG A 30 -3.79 -7.42 7.64
N PHE A 31 -3.92 -6.67 6.56
CA PHE A 31 -3.38 -5.31 6.50
C PHE A 31 -4.03 -4.39 7.54
N LEU A 32 -5.36 -4.45 7.71
CA LEU A 32 -6.06 -3.65 8.71
C LEU A 32 -5.72 -4.04 10.15
N GLU A 33 -5.35 -5.31 10.43
CA GLU A 33 -4.80 -5.72 11.72
C GLU A 33 -3.49 -4.96 12.03
N PHE A 34 -2.56 -4.87 11.07
CA PHE A 34 -1.34 -4.06 11.24
C PHE A 34 -1.66 -2.58 11.47
N ILE A 35 -2.64 -2.03 10.74
CA ILE A 35 -3.10 -0.64 10.98
C ILE A 35 -3.66 -0.52 12.41
N GLN A 36 -4.42 -1.48 12.88
CA GLN A 36 -4.96 -1.47 14.24
C GLN A 36 -3.86 -1.46 15.31
N ASP A 37 -2.82 -2.25 15.12
CA ASP A 37 -1.71 -2.37 16.07
C ASP A 37 -0.93 -1.05 16.21
N ILE A 38 -0.91 -0.21 15.17
CA ILE A 38 -0.18 1.05 15.18
C ILE A 38 -1.05 2.27 15.56
N LEU A 39 -2.36 2.12 15.72
CA LEU A 39 -3.26 3.23 16.08
C LEU A 39 -2.77 4.03 17.31
N PRO A 40 -2.23 3.40 18.39
CA PRO A 40 -1.73 4.16 19.54
C PRO A 40 -0.55 5.09 19.22
N LYS A 41 0.08 4.94 18.05
CA LYS A 41 1.19 5.80 17.58
C LYS A 41 0.69 7.02 16.80
N LEU A 42 -0.58 7.01 16.37
CA LEU A 42 -1.22 8.09 15.64
C LEU A 42 -2.02 8.97 16.60
N ASP A 43 -1.93 10.28 16.40
CA ASP A 43 -2.64 11.25 17.23
C ASP A 43 -4.06 11.48 16.70
N GLN A 44 -5.06 10.96 17.44
CA GLN A 44 -6.46 11.09 17.05
C GLN A 44 -7.01 12.53 17.21
N GLN A 45 -6.27 13.41 17.90
CA GLN A 45 -6.70 14.79 18.17
C GLN A 45 -6.36 15.78 17.07
N LYS A 46 -5.61 15.34 16.06
CA LYS A 46 -5.19 16.16 14.92
C LYS A 46 -5.32 15.38 13.61
N GLU A 47 -5.26 16.10 12.49
CA GLU A 47 -5.19 15.46 11.18
C GLU A 47 -3.93 14.60 11.07
N VAL A 48 -4.11 13.36 10.65
CA VAL A 48 -3.03 12.38 10.41
C VAL A 48 -2.77 12.33 8.92
N THR A 49 -1.57 12.70 8.49
CA THR A 49 -1.14 12.62 7.09
C THR A 49 -0.45 11.28 6.83
N ILE A 50 -0.95 10.53 5.86
CA ILE A 50 -0.44 9.22 5.46
C ILE A 50 -0.08 9.25 3.99
N LEU A 51 1.11 8.74 3.67
CA LEU A 51 1.57 8.59 2.30
C LEU A 51 1.72 7.10 1.97
N ASP A 52 1.04 6.66 0.91
CA ASP A 52 1.09 5.28 0.40
C ASP A 52 1.78 5.27 -0.96
N PHE A 53 3.01 4.76 -0.99
CA PHE A 53 3.83 4.72 -2.19
C PHE A 53 3.74 3.37 -2.90
N GLY A 54 3.63 3.41 -4.25
CA GLY A 54 3.42 2.22 -5.06
C GLY A 54 2.03 1.64 -4.84
N CYS A 55 1.04 2.52 -4.64
CA CYS A 55 -0.32 2.13 -4.25
C CYS A 55 -1.02 1.21 -5.27
N GLY A 56 -0.57 1.17 -6.52
CA GLY A 56 -1.08 0.29 -7.58
C GLY A 56 -2.59 0.41 -7.73
N LYS A 57 -3.31 -0.71 -7.68
CA LYS A 57 -4.79 -0.73 -7.73
C LYS A 57 -5.47 -0.17 -6.48
N SER A 58 -4.70 0.25 -5.51
CA SER A 58 -5.07 1.03 -4.30
C SER A 58 -6.15 0.43 -3.41
N TYR A 59 -6.48 -0.85 -3.55
CA TYR A 59 -7.53 -1.44 -2.71
C TYR A 59 -7.18 -1.44 -1.21
N LEU A 60 -5.89 -1.53 -0.87
CA LEU A 60 -5.43 -1.41 0.52
C LEU A 60 -5.49 0.05 1.00
N THR A 61 -5.20 1.01 0.12
CA THR A 61 -5.32 2.45 0.40
C THR A 61 -6.78 2.82 0.70
N PHE A 62 -7.73 2.34 -0.13
CA PHE A 62 -9.17 2.52 0.13
C PHE A 62 -9.61 1.86 1.43
N ALA A 63 -9.12 0.65 1.72
CA ALA A 63 -9.43 -0.05 2.97
C ALA A 63 -8.90 0.72 4.19
N MET A 64 -7.67 1.25 4.10
CA MET A 64 -7.06 2.06 5.16
C MET A 64 -7.86 3.34 5.41
N TYR A 65 -8.25 4.07 4.34
CA TYR A 65 -9.08 5.26 4.48
C TYR A 65 -10.41 4.94 5.16
N TYR A 66 -11.14 3.93 4.65
CA TYR A 66 -12.41 3.50 5.22
C TYR A 66 -12.28 3.12 6.70
N TYR A 67 -11.25 2.34 7.03
CA TYR A 67 -11.02 1.90 8.40
C TYR A 67 -10.73 3.07 9.34
N LEU A 68 -9.78 3.92 8.98
CA LEU A 68 -9.35 5.03 9.83
C LEU A 68 -10.43 6.11 9.92
N ARG A 69 -10.99 6.53 8.80
CA ARG A 69 -11.97 7.63 8.74
C ARG A 69 -13.34 7.19 9.20
N GLU A 70 -13.91 6.16 8.54
CA GLU A 70 -15.31 5.78 8.73
C GLU A 70 -15.53 4.91 9.98
N LEU A 71 -14.61 4.00 10.28
CA LEU A 71 -14.79 3.08 11.41
C LEU A 71 -14.13 3.55 12.70
N LYS A 72 -13.00 4.23 12.65
CA LYS A 72 -12.24 4.68 13.84
C LYS A 72 -12.35 6.17 14.13
N GLY A 73 -12.90 6.97 13.21
CA GLY A 73 -13.15 8.40 13.42
C GLY A 73 -11.89 9.27 13.45
N TYR A 74 -10.79 8.80 12.85
CA TYR A 74 -9.60 9.63 12.68
C TYR A 74 -9.82 10.68 11.60
N ASP A 75 -9.32 11.88 11.81
CA ASP A 75 -9.17 12.86 10.74
C ASP A 75 -7.89 12.51 9.97
N VAL A 76 -8.06 11.94 8.76
CA VAL A 76 -6.94 11.47 7.94
C VAL A 76 -6.91 12.19 6.60
N ASN A 77 -5.71 12.50 6.14
CA ASN A 77 -5.39 12.91 4.78
C ASN A 77 -4.46 11.86 4.18
N ILE A 78 -4.96 11.06 3.23
CA ILE A 78 -4.20 9.98 2.61
C ILE A 78 -3.81 10.36 1.20
N ILE A 79 -2.53 10.26 0.90
CA ILE A 79 -1.91 10.53 -0.38
C ILE A 79 -1.36 9.22 -0.95
N GLY A 80 -1.94 8.76 -2.05
CA GLY A 80 -1.42 7.64 -2.82
C GLY A 80 -0.52 8.13 -3.95
N LEU A 81 0.66 7.53 -4.09
CA LEU A 81 1.58 7.80 -5.20
C LEU A 81 1.78 6.56 -6.06
N ASP A 82 1.73 6.73 -7.36
CA ASP A 82 2.08 5.69 -8.33
C ASP A 82 2.65 6.33 -9.61
N LEU A 83 3.43 5.56 -10.36
CA LEU A 83 4.01 6.04 -11.63
C LEU A 83 3.02 5.98 -12.80
N LYS A 84 1.93 5.22 -12.68
CA LYS A 84 0.98 4.93 -13.77
C LYS A 84 -0.19 5.89 -13.75
N THR A 85 -0.27 6.76 -14.74
CA THR A 85 -1.33 7.78 -14.88
C THR A 85 -2.73 7.20 -14.92
N ASP A 86 -2.94 6.12 -15.68
CA ASP A 86 -4.24 5.45 -15.81
C ASP A 86 -4.75 4.88 -14.46
N VAL A 87 -3.84 4.41 -13.62
CA VAL A 87 -4.15 3.97 -12.25
C VAL A 87 -4.60 5.15 -11.40
N ILE A 88 -3.87 6.26 -11.45
CA ILE A 88 -4.14 7.48 -10.66
C ILE A 88 -5.50 8.08 -11.03
N GLU A 89 -5.80 8.23 -12.31
CA GLU A 89 -7.10 8.75 -12.79
C GLU A 89 -8.26 7.88 -12.30
N LYS A 90 -8.12 6.58 -12.44
CA LYS A 90 -9.13 5.62 -11.97
C LYS A 90 -9.33 5.70 -10.45
N CYS A 91 -8.25 5.76 -9.67
CA CYS A 91 -8.33 5.81 -8.22
C CYS A 91 -8.96 7.11 -7.73
N ASN A 92 -8.60 8.26 -8.32
CA ASN A 92 -9.26 9.54 -8.00
C ASN A 92 -10.76 9.50 -8.34
N GLY A 93 -11.14 8.94 -9.49
CA GLY A 93 -12.55 8.76 -9.85
C GLY A 93 -13.32 7.90 -8.84
N LEU A 94 -12.70 6.84 -8.32
CA LEU A 94 -13.29 6.00 -7.28
C LEU A 94 -13.37 6.72 -5.92
N ALA A 95 -12.35 7.49 -5.54
CA ALA A 95 -12.37 8.28 -4.32
C ALA A 95 -13.54 9.29 -4.32
N VAL A 96 -13.74 10.00 -5.43
CA VAL A 96 -14.90 10.88 -5.62
C VAL A 96 -16.22 10.10 -5.55
N LYS A 97 -16.32 8.95 -6.22
CA LYS A 97 -17.51 8.09 -6.22
C LYS A 97 -17.92 7.65 -4.81
N TYR A 98 -16.94 7.41 -3.93
CA TYR A 98 -17.19 6.96 -2.54
C TYR A 98 -17.34 8.12 -1.56
N GLY A 99 -17.12 9.36 -1.99
CA GLY A 99 -17.14 10.53 -1.10
C GLY A 99 -15.93 10.61 -0.16
N TYR A 100 -14.79 10.03 -0.57
CA TYR A 100 -13.55 10.04 0.21
C TYR A 100 -12.76 11.32 -0.05
N GLU A 101 -13.23 12.43 0.52
CA GLU A 101 -12.75 13.79 0.23
C GLU A 101 -11.28 14.04 0.59
N LYS A 102 -10.72 13.29 1.53
CA LYS A 102 -9.32 13.40 1.97
C LYS A 102 -8.46 12.21 1.53
N LEU A 103 -8.85 11.58 0.41
CA LEU A 103 -8.09 10.55 -0.26
C LEU A 103 -7.75 11.01 -1.68
N HIS A 104 -6.47 11.29 -1.93
CA HIS A 104 -5.98 11.82 -3.19
C HIS A 104 -4.88 10.94 -3.75
N PHE A 105 -4.85 10.81 -5.07
CA PHE A 105 -3.83 10.05 -5.77
C PHE A 105 -3.09 10.96 -6.76
N TYR A 106 -1.76 10.89 -6.74
CA TYR A 106 -0.89 11.69 -7.61
C TYR A 106 0.09 10.79 -8.34
N GLN A 107 0.36 11.16 -9.59
CA GLN A 107 1.44 10.54 -10.33
C GLN A 107 2.78 11.11 -9.85
N GLY A 108 3.70 10.25 -9.43
CA GLY A 108 5.02 10.67 -9.02
C GLY A 108 5.87 9.53 -8.47
N ASP A 109 7.18 9.79 -8.48
CA ASP A 109 8.16 8.96 -7.77
C ASP A 109 8.33 9.50 -6.35
N ILE A 110 8.49 8.61 -5.39
CA ILE A 110 8.71 9.01 -4.01
C ILE A 110 10.03 9.76 -3.82
N ALA A 111 11.04 9.44 -4.63
CA ALA A 111 12.35 10.09 -4.57
C ALA A 111 12.26 11.60 -4.82
N ASP A 112 11.35 12.02 -5.71
CA ASP A 112 11.21 13.40 -6.16
C ASP A 112 9.94 14.08 -5.61
N TYR A 113 9.17 13.39 -4.77
CA TYR A 113 7.92 13.95 -4.26
C TYR A 113 8.17 15.00 -3.17
N GLU A 114 7.69 16.21 -3.43
CA GLU A 114 7.83 17.37 -2.52
C GLU A 114 6.47 17.95 -2.07
N GLY A 115 5.38 17.23 -2.34
CA GLY A 115 4.02 17.68 -2.03
C GLY A 115 3.67 17.75 -0.56
N VAL A 116 4.57 17.29 0.33
CA VAL A 116 4.41 17.32 1.79
C VAL A 116 5.72 17.74 2.47
N SER A 117 5.60 18.42 3.60
CA SER A 117 6.75 18.78 4.46
C SER A 117 6.90 17.82 5.64
N SER A 118 5.85 17.13 6.02
CA SER A 118 5.85 16.13 7.08
C SER A 118 4.73 15.11 6.87
N VAL A 119 4.94 13.88 7.32
CA VAL A 119 3.91 12.83 7.32
C VAL A 119 3.93 12.10 8.66
N ASP A 120 2.80 11.60 9.11
CA ASP A 120 2.71 10.80 10.33
C ASP A 120 3.00 9.32 10.07
N MET A 121 2.62 8.83 8.89
CA MET A 121 2.83 7.44 8.48
C MET A 121 3.18 7.32 7.00
N VAL A 122 4.14 6.46 6.69
CA VAL A 122 4.45 6.03 5.31
C VAL A 122 4.12 4.55 5.16
N VAL A 123 3.44 4.22 4.07
CA VAL A 123 3.11 2.85 3.66
C VAL A 123 3.80 2.57 2.33
N THR A 124 4.49 1.45 2.23
CA THR A 124 5.13 0.98 0.99
C THR A 124 5.09 -0.54 0.93
N LEU A 125 4.01 -1.08 0.37
CA LEU A 125 3.76 -2.51 0.33
C LEU A 125 4.12 -3.16 -1.01
N HIS A 126 4.23 -2.36 -2.06
CA HIS A 126 4.46 -2.83 -3.44
C HIS A 126 5.59 -2.11 -4.15
N ALA A 127 6.42 -1.36 -3.42
CA ALA A 127 7.66 -0.81 -3.94
C ALA A 127 8.72 -1.92 -4.01
N CYS A 128 9.31 -2.09 -5.17
CA CYS A 128 10.37 -3.10 -5.38
C CYS A 128 11.75 -2.45 -5.36
N ASP A 129 12.73 -3.24 -4.96
CA ASP A 129 14.15 -2.88 -5.01
C ASP A 129 14.45 -1.53 -4.32
N THR A 130 15.17 -0.65 -5.00
CA THR A 130 15.61 0.67 -4.49
C THR A 130 14.46 1.63 -4.16
N ALA A 131 13.26 1.44 -4.70
CA ALA A 131 12.12 2.29 -4.39
C ALA A 131 11.69 2.18 -2.92
N THR A 132 11.87 1.01 -2.30
CA THR A 132 11.67 0.83 -0.85
C THR A 132 12.67 1.64 -0.06
N ASP A 133 13.95 1.66 -0.45
CA ASP A 133 15.01 2.40 0.24
C ASP A 133 14.73 3.91 0.18
N TYR A 134 14.34 4.43 -0.98
CA TYR A 134 13.91 5.83 -1.10
C TYR A 134 12.70 6.16 -0.24
N ALA A 135 11.71 5.25 -0.17
CA ALA A 135 10.54 5.43 0.67
C ALA A 135 10.92 5.52 2.15
N LEU A 136 11.85 4.67 2.62
CA LEU A 136 12.34 4.69 3.99
C LEU A 136 13.13 5.98 4.29
N ALA A 137 14.01 6.41 3.38
CA ALA A 137 14.78 7.63 3.53
C ALA A 137 13.86 8.87 3.63
N LYS A 138 12.87 8.98 2.73
CA LYS A 138 11.88 10.06 2.73
C LYS A 138 10.99 10.02 3.99
N ALA A 139 10.60 8.84 4.45
CA ALA A 139 9.82 8.70 5.68
C ALA A 139 10.57 9.26 6.89
N VAL A 140 11.88 9.02 6.99
CA VAL A 140 12.72 9.58 8.03
C VAL A 140 12.86 11.10 7.87
N GLU A 141 13.09 11.59 6.66
CA GLU A 141 13.18 13.02 6.34
C GLU A 141 11.91 13.78 6.75
N TRP A 142 10.73 13.22 6.47
CA TRP A 142 9.42 13.80 6.81
C TRP A 142 9.01 13.61 8.28
N GLY A 143 9.83 12.94 9.09
CA GLY A 143 9.56 12.69 10.49
C GLY A 143 8.40 11.73 10.76
N ALA A 144 8.20 10.75 9.86
CA ALA A 144 7.13 9.77 10.03
C ALA A 144 7.30 8.99 11.35
N LYS A 145 6.21 8.89 12.11
CA LYS A 145 6.19 8.12 13.37
C LYS A 145 6.02 6.63 13.14
N VAL A 146 5.44 6.26 12.00
CA VAL A 146 5.16 4.88 11.61
C VAL A 146 5.57 4.67 10.17
N ILE A 147 6.24 3.55 9.91
CA ILE A 147 6.56 3.07 8.58
C ILE A 147 6.07 1.63 8.47
N LEU A 148 5.17 1.38 7.52
CA LEU A 148 4.74 0.04 7.13
C LEU A 148 5.35 -0.29 5.79
N SER A 149 6.34 -1.16 5.79
CA SER A 149 7.07 -1.54 4.58
C SER A 149 7.13 -3.06 4.43
N VAL A 150 6.98 -3.51 3.20
CA VAL A 150 7.27 -4.90 2.80
C VAL A 150 8.39 -4.85 1.78
N PRO A 151 9.66 -4.91 2.22
CA PRO A 151 10.78 -4.89 1.30
C PRO A 151 10.74 -6.13 0.39
N CYS A 152 10.94 -5.91 -0.91
CA CYS A 152 10.97 -6.96 -1.91
C CYS A 152 12.28 -6.86 -2.69
N CYS A 153 13.32 -7.52 -2.20
CA CYS A 153 14.62 -7.64 -2.86
C CYS A 153 14.76 -8.94 -3.69
N GLN A 154 13.74 -9.79 -3.70
CA GLN A 154 13.80 -11.10 -4.35
C GLN A 154 14.20 -11.00 -5.81
N HIS A 155 13.69 -10.02 -6.54
CA HIS A 155 14.00 -9.85 -7.96
C HIS A 155 15.47 -9.48 -8.20
N GLU A 156 16.01 -8.60 -7.38
CA GLU A 156 17.42 -8.20 -7.42
C GLU A 156 18.35 -9.36 -7.04
N VAL A 157 18.04 -10.04 -5.93
CA VAL A 157 18.78 -11.23 -5.49
C VAL A 157 18.73 -12.32 -6.58
N ASN A 158 17.57 -12.54 -7.19
CA ASN A 158 17.40 -13.51 -8.26
C ASN A 158 18.32 -13.22 -9.47
N ARG A 159 18.50 -11.95 -9.83
CA ARG A 159 19.42 -11.57 -10.91
C ARG A 159 20.89 -11.76 -10.54
N GLN A 160 21.26 -11.46 -9.30
CA GLN A 160 22.63 -11.43 -8.84
C GLN A 160 23.14 -12.79 -8.33
N ILE A 161 22.25 -13.68 -7.89
CA ILE A 161 22.64 -14.95 -7.28
C ILE A 161 23.44 -15.82 -8.26
N LYS A 162 24.67 -16.15 -7.86
CA LYS A 162 25.58 -17.06 -8.56
C LYS A 162 26.16 -18.01 -7.55
N ASN A 163 26.06 -19.31 -7.82
CA ASN A 163 26.62 -20.33 -6.95
C ASN A 163 26.89 -21.59 -7.79
N ASP A 164 28.14 -21.96 -7.91
CA ASP A 164 28.59 -23.07 -8.76
C ASP A 164 27.99 -24.43 -8.32
N THR A 165 27.80 -24.61 -7.01
CA THR A 165 27.21 -25.84 -6.44
C THR A 165 25.73 -25.94 -6.75
N LEU A 166 25.01 -24.81 -6.78
CA LEU A 166 23.57 -24.73 -7.01
C LEU A 166 23.19 -24.41 -8.47
N GLU A 167 24.20 -24.18 -9.32
CA GLU A 167 24.01 -23.84 -10.73
C GLU A 167 23.02 -24.78 -11.46
N PRO A 168 23.06 -26.11 -11.25
CA PRO A 168 22.09 -27.01 -11.89
C PRO A 168 20.63 -26.71 -11.52
N ILE A 169 20.38 -26.12 -10.36
CA ILE A 169 19.04 -25.73 -9.87
C ILE A 169 18.72 -24.31 -10.29
N LEU A 170 19.67 -23.38 -10.18
CA LEU A 170 19.50 -21.95 -10.47
C LEU A 170 19.17 -21.63 -11.94
N LYS A 171 19.50 -22.54 -12.87
CA LYS A 171 19.11 -22.40 -14.29
C LYS A 171 17.59 -22.60 -14.54
N TYR A 172 16.86 -23.17 -13.61
CA TYR A 172 15.39 -23.34 -13.71
C TYR A 172 14.70 -22.19 -12.99
N GLY A 173 14.02 -21.30 -13.74
CA GLY A 173 13.43 -20.06 -13.23
C GLY A 173 12.59 -20.20 -11.94
N ILE A 174 11.68 -21.20 -11.91
CA ILE A 174 10.83 -21.43 -10.72
C ILE A 174 11.65 -21.82 -9.48
N LEU A 175 12.70 -22.64 -9.65
CA LEU A 175 13.57 -23.06 -8.54
C LEU A 175 14.46 -21.90 -8.08
N LYS A 176 14.99 -21.11 -9.03
CA LYS A 176 15.76 -19.91 -8.74
C LYS A 176 14.96 -18.90 -7.93
N GLU A 177 13.70 -18.63 -8.30
CA GLU A 177 12.81 -17.72 -7.57
C GLU A 177 12.48 -18.17 -6.14
N ARG A 178 12.49 -19.48 -5.88
CA ARG A 178 12.24 -20.03 -4.53
C ARG A 178 13.47 -20.02 -3.64
N MET A 179 14.65 -19.82 -4.18
CA MET A 179 15.93 -19.82 -3.45
C MET A 179 16.50 -18.41 -3.22
N SER A 180 15.90 -17.40 -3.82
CA SER A 180 16.25 -15.98 -3.67
C SER A 180 15.29 -15.23 -2.69
#